data_e3d77f982b48fcf22b70591545ca73a3
#
_entry.id   e3d77f982b48fcf22b70591545ca73a3
#
_cell.length_a   1.000
_cell.length_b   1.000
_cell.length_c   1.000
_cell.angle_alpha   90.00
_cell.angle_beta   90.00
_cell.angle_gamma   90.00
#
_symmetry.space_group_name_H-M   'P 1'
#
loop_
_entity.id
_entity.type
_entity.pdbx_description
1 polymer ?
#
loop_
_entity_poly.entity_id
_entity_poly.type
_entity_poly.pdbx_seq_one_letter_code
_entity_poly.pdbx_strand_id
1 'polypeptide(L)'
;MNTILALDIGTEFVKAVLARPAKKGNLQILGIGKSKQAEGNMHAGAVADIPAVVATCEEALAKVERQAGERAELTVVGIAGELIKGNTTTVRYNRKNPNKPITEAEMNNIITKVQEKSGEVARKTVALETGNKNVEVRLINSAIVSLTIDGYKISNPIGFKGSDVVIQFYTAFAPLIHVAAIEKVCAELNLDLLTVAVEPFAVCRACLGDDLESSFSSVVMDIGGGTTDVAVVEDGGVEGTKMFSIGGRSFTHQVAESLGVDTATAERYKLDFDSGKLDDRVKAKVESALSRNLSVWLTGVEVALEEFNTSGSLPRNVLLCGGGAGLSLLQEALAVSDWYKDLPFARRPVIHLLDVSELPDLIIKDDQALDHSFATALGLLRVGVDTLAGAPEENKLKAKLTKLLQN
;
A
#
# COMPACT_ATOMS: atom_id res chain seq x y z
N MET A 1 19.26 18.46 0.55
CA MET A 1 18.54 17.20 0.84
C MET A 1 18.28 16.54 -0.49
N ASN A 2 18.53 15.24 -0.60
CA ASN A 2 18.38 14.48 -1.83
C ASN A 2 16.93 14.45 -2.28
N THR A 3 16.70 14.52 -3.59
CA THR A 3 15.36 14.30 -4.15
C THR A 3 15.00 12.83 -4.10
N ILE A 4 13.73 12.54 -3.90
CA ILE A 4 13.16 11.19 -3.84
C ILE A 4 12.14 11.05 -4.95
N LEU A 5 12.29 10.01 -5.76
CA LEU A 5 11.31 9.56 -6.73
C LEU A 5 10.49 8.43 -6.13
N ALA A 6 9.18 8.57 -6.13
CA ALA A 6 8.27 7.44 -5.98
C ALA A 6 7.90 6.91 -7.35
N LEU A 7 8.03 5.61 -7.56
CA LEU A 7 7.63 4.91 -8.77
C LEU A 7 6.60 3.84 -8.43
N ASP A 8 5.34 4.12 -8.74
CA ASP A 8 4.21 3.20 -8.63
C ASP A 8 4.02 2.53 -10.00
N ILE A 9 4.38 1.24 -10.08
CA ILE A 9 4.28 0.44 -11.32
C ILE A 9 2.94 -0.30 -11.31
N GLY A 10 1.86 0.44 -11.51
CA GLY A 10 0.52 -0.12 -11.49
C GLY A 10 0.12 -0.85 -12.77
N THR A 11 -0.93 -1.67 -12.69
CA THR A 11 -1.43 -2.49 -13.80
C THR A 11 -1.97 -1.63 -14.97
N GLU A 12 -2.61 -0.49 -14.69
CA GLU A 12 -3.20 0.38 -15.71
C GLU A 12 -2.32 1.58 -16.04
N PHE A 13 -1.63 2.12 -15.03
CA PHE A 13 -0.74 3.27 -15.19
C PHE A 13 0.52 3.09 -14.35
N VAL A 14 1.64 3.49 -14.94
CA VAL A 14 2.82 3.85 -14.17
C VAL A 14 2.65 5.29 -13.69
N LYS A 15 2.84 5.53 -12.42
CA LYS A 15 2.84 6.87 -11.81
C LYS A 15 4.19 7.14 -11.16
N ALA A 16 4.74 8.28 -11.47
CA ALA A 16 6.01 8.73 -10.93
C ALA A 16 5.83 10.11 -10.30
N VAL A 17 6.31 10.28 -9.09
CA VAL A 17 6.26 11.56 -8.36
C VAL A 17 7.63 11.86 -7.80
N LEU A 18 8.20 13.00 -8.18
CA LEU A 18 9.47 13.50 -7.63
C LEU A 18 9.18 14.53 -6.55
N ALA A 19 9.80 14.35 -5.39
CA ALA A 19 9.69 15.29 -4.28
C ALA A 19 11.04 15.57 -3.63
N ARG A 20 11.11 16.70 -2.94
CA ARG A 20 12.23 17.07 -2.08
C ARG A 20 11.77 17.20 -0.64
N PRO A 21 12.42 16.51 0.31
CA PRO A 21 12.17 16.74 1.73
C PRO A 21 12.41 18.21 2.10
N ALA A 22 11.44 18.79 2.78
CA ALA A 22 11.45 20.17 3.25
C ALA A 22 11.50 20.22 4.78
N LYS A 23 11.42 21.43 5.36
CA LYS A 23 11.45 21.60 6.82
C LYS A 23 10.21 21.00 7.46
N LYS A 24 10.35 20.50 8.70
CA LYS A 24 9.27 19.93 9.53
C LYS A 24 8.61 18.69 8.92
N GLY A 25 9.37 17.82 8.27
CA GLY A 25 8.83 16.58 7.69
C GLY A 25 8.03 16.75 6.39
N ASN A 26 7.83 17.99 5.92
CA ASN A 26 7.08 18.24 4.69
C ASN A 26 7.82 17.71 3.45
N LEU A 27 7.04 17.35 2.43
CA LEU A 27 7.47 16.92 1.11
C LEU A 27 7.01 17.91 0.05
N GLN A 28 7.95 18.59 -0.59
CA GLN A 28 7.65 19.48 -1.71
C GLN A 28 7.62 18.67 -3.02
N ILE A 29 6.45 18.60 -3.65
CA ILE A 29 6.30 17.94 -4.96
C ILE A 29 6.95 18.80 -6.04
N LEU A 30 7.85 18.22 -6.84
CA LEU A 30 8.60 18.89 -7.89
C LEU A 30 8.07 18.53 -9.29
N GLY A 31 7.65 17.29 -9.50
CA GLY A 31 7.15 16.82 -10.78
C GLY A 31 6.31 15.57 -10.65
N ILE A 32 5.40 15.40 -11.61
CA ILE A 32 4.45 14.31 -11.68
C ILE A 32 4.47 13.73 -13.09
N GLY A 33 4.47 12.39 -13.18
CA GLY A 33 4.36 11.67 -14.44
C GLY A 33 3.35 10.54 -14.34
N LYS A 34 2.57 10.35 -15.39
CA LYS A 34 1.62 9.24 -15.53
C LYS A 34 1.68 8.73 -16.96
N SER A 35 1.88 7.41 -17.13
CA SER A 35 1.88 6.75 -18.45
C SER A 35 1.05 5.47 -18.40
N LYS A 36 0.33 5.19 -19.48
CA LYS A 36 -0.59 4.06 -19.56
C LYS A 36 0.20 2.78 -19.84
N GLN A 37 -0.05 1.74 -19.06
CA GLN A 37 0.47 0.39 -19.30
C GLN A 37 -0.32 -0.30 -20.42
N ALA A 38 0.40 -1.01 -21.28
CA ALA A 38 -0.25 -1.95 -22.19
C ALA A 38 -0.79 -3.17 -21.44
N GLU A 39 -1.81 -3.77 -21.99
CA GLU A 39 -2.35 -5.02 -21.46
C GLU A 39 -1.29 -6.13 -21.59
N GLY A 40 -1.10 -6.92 -20.53
CA GLY A 40 -0.08 -7.97 -20.46
C GLY A 40 1.26 -7.55 -19.87
N ASN A 41 1.57 -6.26 -19.73
CA ASN A 41 2.82 -5.80 -19.09
C ASN A 41 2.88 -6.21 -17.61
N MET A 42 1.73 -6.20 -16.96
CA MET A 42 1.55 -6.57 -15.56
C MET A 42 0.51 -7.67 -15.42
N HIS A 43 0.71 -8.59 -14.49
CA HIS A 43 -0.26 -9.64 -14.15
C HIS A 43 -0.42 -9.75 -12.64
N ALA A 44 -1.66 -9.64 -12.14
CA ALA A 44 -1.98 -9.73 -10.72
C ALA A 44 -1.07 -8.86 -9.82
N GLY A 45 -0.77 -7.63 -10.25
CA GLY A 45 0.10 -6.69 -9.53
C GLY A 45 1.61 -6.93 -9.73
N ALA A 46 2.02 -8.01 -10.41
CA ALA A 46 3.43 -8.31 -10.65
C ALA A 46 3.87 -7.95 -12.09
N VAL A 47 5.14 -7.61 -12.27
CA VAL A 47 5.77 -7.36 -13.57
C VAL A 47 5.79 -8.67 -14.37
N ALA A 48 5.16 -8.67 -15.55
CA ALA A 48 5.12 -9.82 -16.47
C ALA A 48 6.06 -9.65 -17.68
N ASP A 49 6.23 -8.41 -18.16
CA ASP A 49 7.13 -8.05 -19.27
C ASP A 49 8.03 -6.89 -18.83
N ILE A 50 9.28 -7.20 -18.46
CA ILE A 50 10.23 -6.19 -17.98
C ILE A 50 10.53 -5.13 -19.04
N PRO A 51 10.91 -5.44 -20.30
CA PRO A 51 11.16 -4.44 -21.32
C PRO A 51 9.99 -3.50 -21.58
N ALA A 52 8.76 -4.03 -21.64
CA ALA A 52 7.56 -3.22 -21.85
C ALA A 52 7.24 -2.30 -20.67
N VAL A 53 7.43 -2.79 -19.44
CA VAL A 53 7.29 -1.98 -18.22
C VAL A 53 8.35 -0.88 -18.17
N VAL A 54 9.62 -1.19 -18.52
CA VAL A 54 10.70 -0.19 -18.58
C VAL A 54 10.33 0.93 -19.54
N ALA A 55 9.87 0.63 -20.75
CA ALA A 55 9.47 1.64 -21.72
C ALA A 55 8.34 2.56 -21.19
N THR A 56 7.34 1.98 -20.49
CA THR A 56 6.26 2.78 -19.87
C THR A 56 6.77 3.64 -18.72
N CYS A 57 7.71 3.11 -17.93
CA CYS A 57 8.36 3.88 -16.86
C CYS A 57 9.17 5.05 -17.41
N GLU A 58 9.93 4.87 -18.52
CA GLU A 58 10.68 5.95 -19.18
C GLU A 58 9.77 7.10 -19.59
N GLU A 59 8.58 6.80 -20.14
CA GLU A 59 7.61 7.84 -20.51
C GLU A 59 7.12 8.62 -19.28
N ALA A 60 6.85 7.94 -18.17
CA ALA A 60 6.41 8.60 -16.92
C ALA A 60 7.54 9.46 -16.35
N LEU A 61 8.76 8.92 -16.30
CA LEU A 61 9.96 9.63 -15.83
C LEU A 61 10.27 10.87 -16.66
N ALA A 62 10.18 10.79 -18.00
CA ALA A 62 10.40 11.94 -18.88
C ALA A 62 9.42 13.09 -18.61
N LYS A 63 8.17 12.79 -18.16
CA LYS A 63 7.20 13.81 -17.75
C LYS A 63 7.62 14.46 -16.44
N VAL A 64 8.03 13.66 -15.45
CA VAL A 64 8.53 14.12 -14.14
C VAL A 64 9.75 15.03 -14.31
N GLU A 65 10.78 14.57 -15.02
CA GLU A 65 12.03 15.29 -15.21
C GLU A 65 11.81 16.63 -15.95
N ARG A 66 10.90 16.64 -16.93
CA ARG A 66 10.55 17.86 -17.67
C ARG A 66 9.87 18.88 -16.79
N GLN A 67 9.00 18.44 -15.87
CA GLN A 67 8.28 19.32 -14.95
C GLN A 67 9.17 19.80 -13.80
N ALA A 68 10.00 18.90 -13.26
CA ALA A 68 10.91 19.20 -12.14
C ALA A 68 12.17 19.98 -12.58
N GLY A 69 12.63 19.83 -13.81
CA GLY A 69 13.89 20.36 -14.31
C GLY A 69 15.14 19.67 -13.78
N GLU A 70 14.99 18.54 -13.11
CA GLU A 70 16.07 17.75 -12.51
C GLU A 70 15.72 16.26 -12.49
N ARG A 71 16.76 15.40 -12.35
CA ARG A 71 16.61 13.96 -12.15
C ARG A 71 16.49 13.59 -10.69
N ALA A 72 15.90 12.43 -10.46
CA ALA A 72 15.85 11.84 -9.12
C ALA A 72 17.25 11.38 -8.68
N GLU A 73 17.58 11.59 -7.41
CA GLU A 73 18.80 11.04 -6.79
C GLU A 73 18.55 9.64 -6.21
N LEU A 74 17.38 9.44 -5.59
CA LEU A 74 17.00 8.19 -4.93
C LEU A 74 15.58 7.80 -5.35
N THR A 75 15.34 6.50 -5.44
CA THR A 75 14.05 5.96 -5.89
C THR A 75 13.45 4.99 -4.88
N VAL A 76 12.15 5.13 -4.63
CA VAL A 76 11.32 4.17 -3.90
C VAL A 76 10.32 3.58 -4.87
N VAL A 77 10.23 2.26 -4.91
CA VAL A 77 9.32 1.56 -5.83
C VAL A 77 8.26 0.79 -5.04
N GLY A 78 7.01 0.88 -5.51
CA GLY A 78 5.91 0.08 -4.99
C GLY A 78 6.02 -1.38 -5.43
N ILE A 79 5.58 -2.29 -4.55
CA ILE A 79 5.36 -3.68 -4.87
C ILE A 79 3.97 -4.11 -4.42
N ALA A 80 3.19 -4.68 -5.35
CA ALA A 80 1.91 -5.30 -5.10
C ALA A 80 1.90 -6.75 -5.62
N GLY A 81 0.89 -7.51 -5.30
CA GLY A 81 0.73 -8.87 -5.83
C GLY A 81 0.10 -9.80 -4.80
N GLU A 82 -0.76 -10.75 -5.24
CA GLU A 82 -1.47 -11.72 -4.38
C GLU A 82 -0.53 -12.55 -3.49
N LEU A 83 0.70 -12.76 -3.95
CA LEU A 83 1.71 -13.53 -3.21
C LEU A 83 2.47 -12.70 -2.18
N ILE A 84 2.16 -11.41 -2.03
CA ILE A 84 2.69 -10.59 -0.94
C ILE A 84 1.91 -10.88 0.33
N LYS A 85 2.63 -11.17 1.41
CA LYS A 85 2.02 -11.54 2.69
C LYS A 85 2.39 -10.51 3.75
N GLY A 86 1.43 -9.64 4.06
CA GLY A 86 1.54 -8.62 5.11
C GLY A 86 0.65 -8.95 6.30
N ASN A 87 1.24 -9.12 7.48
CA ASN A 87 0.50 -9.46 8.69
C ASN A 87 1.17 -8.94 9.95
N THR A 88 0.35 -8.61 10.95
CA THR A 88 0.83 -8.24 12.28
C THR A 88 0.81 -9.46 13.21
N THR A 89 1.92 -9.68 13.90
CA THR A 89 2.10 -10.77 14.84
C THR A 89 2.30 -10.21 16.24
N THR A 90 1.52 -10.70 17.21
CA THR A 90 1.72 -10.38 18.61
C THR A 90 2.72 -11.33 19.23
N VAL A 91 3.78 -10.79 19.79
CA VAL A 91 4.83 -11.55 20.48
C VAL A 91 4.88 -11.12 21.94
N ARG A 92 4.76 -12.10 22.82
CA ARG A 92 4.94 -11.91 24.25
C ARG A 92 6.28 -12.45 24.69
N TYR A 93 7.09 -11.61 25.30
CA TYR A 93 8.42 -11.93 25.78
C TYR A 93 8.53 -11.71 27.28
N ASN A 94 8.62 -12.82 28.03
CA ASN A 94 8.86 -12.78 29.46
C ASN A 94 10.37 -12.64 29.73
N ARG A 95 10.77 -11.51 30.30
CA ARG A 95 12.16 -11.18 30.56
C ARG A 95 12.73 -11.98 31.73
N LYS A 96 13.90 -12.57 31.53
CA LYS A 96 14.62 -13.31 32.60
C LYS A 96 15.08 -12.39 33.73
N ASN A 97 15.36 -11.13 33.45
CA ASN A 97 15.90 -10.14 34.39
C ASN A 97 15.04 -8.87 34.41
N PRO A 98 13.83 -8.89 35.01
CA PRO A 98 12.89 -7.77 34.98
C PRO A 98 13.42 -6.48 35.62
N ASN A 99 14.37 -6.60 36.56
CA ASN A 99 14.97 -5.46 37.27
C ASN A 99 16.09 -4.76 36.48
N LYS A 100 16.61 -5.37 35.38
CA LYS A 100 17.58 -4.72 34.52
C LYS A 100 16.89 -3.87 33.46
N PRO A 101 17.44 -2.71 33.10
CA PRO A 101 16.92 -1.93 31.97
C PRO A 101 16.92 -2.74 30.66
N ILE A 102 15.89 -2.53 29.85
CA ILE A 102 15.83 -3.07 28.48
C ILE A 102 16.93 -2.41 27.66
N THR A 103 17.67 -3.21 26.91
CA THR A 103 18.76 -2.74 26.04
C THR A 103 18.38 -2.85 24.57
N GLU A 104 19.07 -2.07 23.71
CA GLU A 104 18.96 -2.18 22.24
C GLU A 104 19.20 -3.61 21.76
N ALA A 105 20.27 -4.27 22.29
CA ALA A 105 20.61 -5.63 21.92
C ALA A 105 19.50 -6.64 22.26
N GLU A 106 18.80 -6.46 23.40
CA GLU A 106 17.66 -7.29 23.79
C GLU A 106 16.50 -7.09 22.81
N MET A 107 16.15 -5.83 22.47
CA MET A 107 15.09 -5.52 21.51
C MET A 107 15.41 -6.04 20.11
N ASN A 108 16.61 -5.82 19.62
CA ASN A 108 17.05 -6.31 18.33
C ASN A 108 16.93 -7.84 18.21
N ASN A 109 17.32 -8.57 19.27
CA ASN A 109 17.21 -10.03 19.29
C ASN A 109 15.73 -10.49 19.24
N ILE A 110 14.82 -9.78 19.92
CA ILE A 110 13.38 -10.09 19.85
C ILE A 110 12.87 -9.85 18.44
N ILE A 111 13.17 -8.69 17.84
CA ILE A 111 12.71 -8.31 16.49
C ILE A 111 13.23 -9.32 15.46
N THR A 112 14.51 -9.65 15.46
CA THR A 112 15.10 -10.62 14.53
C THR A 112 14.37 -11.96 14.58
N LYS A 113 14.10 -12.50 15.77
CA LYS A 113 13.37 -13.77 15.93
C LYS A 113 11.93 -13.69 15.40
N VAL A 114 11.28 -12.53 15.56
CA VAL A 114 9.92 -12.34 15.02
C VAL A 114 9.96 -12.33 13.50
N GLN A 115 10.90 -11.59 12.90
CA GLN A 115 11.09 -11.53 11.46
C GLN A 115 11.38 -12.90 10.86
N GLU A 116 12.30 -13.69 11.45
CA GLU A 116 12.63 -15.04 11.02
C GLU A 116 11.38 -15.96 11.04
N LYS A 117 10.64 -15.95 12.17
CA LYS A 117 9.43 -16.76 12.30
C LYS A 117 8.34 -16.35 11.32
N SER A 118 8.12 -15.05 11.16
CA SER A 118 7.13 -14.52 10.20
C SER A 118 7.53 -14.87 8.76
N GLY A 119 8.83 -14.81 8.42
CA GLY A 119 9.35 -15.23 7.13
C GLY A 119 9.12 -16.71 6.82
N GLU A 120 9.30 -17.59 7.82
CA GLU A 120 8.98 -19.02 7.67
C GLU A 120 7.50 -19.26 7.40
N VAL A 121 6.61 -18.53 8.08
CA VAL A 121 5.16 -18.60 7.86
C VAL A 121 4.82 -18.12 6.45
N ALA A 122 5.31 -16.94 6.06
CA ALA A 122 5.09 -16.37 4.74
C ALA A 122 5.54 -17.31 3.63
N ARG A 123 6.75 -17.89 3.75
CA ARG A 123 7.27 -18.87 2.79
C ARG A 123 6.39 -20.09 2.66
N LYS A 124 5.89 -20.65 3.78
CA LYS A 124 5.00 -21.81 3.76
C LYS A 124 3.68 -21.49 3.08
N THR A 125 3.10 -20.33 3.36
CA THR A 125 1.85 -19.86 2.75
C THR A 125 2.02 -19.71 1.23
N VAL A 126 3.05 -18.99 0.77
CA VAL A 126 3.33 -18.82 -0.65
C VAL A 126 3.64 -20.17 -1.34
N ALA A 127 4.35 -21.07 -0.67
CA ALA A 127 4.62 -22.41 -1.21
C ALA A 127 3.34 -23.25 -1.41
N LEU A 128 2.36 -23.14 -0.50
CA LEU A 128 1.07 -23.79 -0.63
C LEU A 128 0.25 -23.21 -1.77
N GLU A 129 0.18 -21.89 -1.88
CA GLU A 129 -0.59 -21.19 -2.91
C GLU A 129 -0.03 -21.40 -4.32
N THR A 130 1.29 -21.43 -4.45
CA THR A 130 1.95 -21.59 -5.76
C THR A 130 2.24 -23.06 -6.13
N GLY A 131 2.13 -23.98 -5.18
CA GLY A 131 2.61 -25.36 -5.35
C GLY A 131 4.13 -25.50 -5.40
N ASN A 132 4.90 -24.40 -5.26
CA ASN A 132 6.36 -24.39 -5.31
C ASN A 132 6.97 -24.46 -3.90
N LYS A 133 7.45 -25.64 -3.50
CA LYS A 133 8.06 -25.88 -2.18
C LYS A 133 9.39 -25.12 -1.98
N ASN A 134 10.05 -24.70 -3.07
CA ASN A 134 11.36 -24.02 -3.03
C ASN A 134 11.22 -22.51 -3.24
N VAL A 135 10.04 -21.93 -3.01
CA VAL A 135 9.86 -20.49 -3.11
C VAL A 135 10.68 -19.77 -2.05
N GLU A 136 11.42 -18.76 -2.49
CA GLU A 136 12.11 -17.83 -1.60
C GLU A 136 11.30 -16.57 -1.45
N VAL A 137 11.26 -16.03 -0.23
CA VAL A 137 10.60 -14.77 0.11
C VAL A 137 11.59 -13.81 0.74
N ARG A 138 11.40 -12.51 0.48
CA ARG A 138 12.18 -11.41 1.05
C ARG A 138 11.28 -10.56 1.93
N LEU A 139 11.79 -10.14 3.08
CA LEU A 139 11.17 -9.12 3.91
C LEU A 139 11.22 -7.77 3.16
N ILE A 140 10.08 -7.15 2.97
CA ILE A 140 9.95 -5.86 2.27
C ILE A 140 9.76 -4.74 3.27
N ASN A 141 8.75 -4.86 4.14
CA ASN A 141 8.49 -3.88 5.19
C ASN A 141 8.34 -4.56 6.54
N SER A 142 8.70 -3.83 7.57
CA SER A 142 8.35 -4.19 8.94
C SER A 142 8.22 -2.96 9.82
N ALA A 143 7.31 -3.00 10.79
CA ALA A 143 7.04 -1.89 11.69
C ALA A 143 6.56 -2.40 13.06
N ILE A 144 6.93 -1.71 14.14
CA ILE A 144 6.33 -1.90 15.44
C ILE A 144 4.97 -1.17 15.43
N VAL A 145 3.89 -1.93 15.56
CA VAL A 145 2.52 -1.43 15.64
C VAL A 145 2.23 -0.93 17.05
N SER A 146 2.52 -1.76 18.06
CA SER A 146 2.42 -1.38 19.45
C SER A 146 3.42 -2.12 20.32
N LEU A 147 3.78 -1.51 21.44
CA LEU A 147 4.66 -2.10 22.45
C LEU A 147 4.14 -1.79 23.82
N THR A 148 4.02 -2.82 24.66
CA THR A 148 3.65 -2.65 26.07
C THR A 148 4.68 -3.32 26.98
N ILE A 149 4.88 -2.75 28.17
CA ILE A 149 5.68 -3.33 29.24
C ILE A 149 4.79 -3.44 30.48
N ASP A 150 4.59 -4.65 30.99
CA ASP A 150 3.71 -4.93 32.13
C ASP A 150 2.29 -4.31 31.95
N GLY A 151 1.79 -4.29 30.69
CA GLY A 151 0.48 -3.75 30.30
C GLY A 151 0.45 -2.25 29.99
N TYR A 152 1.52 -1.51 30.18
CA TYR A 152 1.59 -0.08 29.85
C TYR A 152 2.15 0.15 28.44
N LYS A 153 1.43 0.93 27.61
CA LYS A 153 1.87 1.31 26.25
C LYS A 153 3.11 2.20 26.35
N ILE A 154 4.17 1.85 25.63
CA ILE A 154 5.48 2.52 25.68
C ILE A 154 5.93 2.80 24.23
N SER A 155 6.30 4.04 23.95
CA SER A 155 6.82 4.43 22.62
C SER A 155 8.29 4.04 22.43
N ASN A 156 9.10 4.09 23.49
CA ASN A 156 10.51 3.69 23.46
C ASN A 156 10.84 2.83 24.70
N PRO A 157 11.07 1.52 24.52
CA PRO A 157 11.28 0.59 25.65
C PRO A 157 12.65 0.68 26.30
N ILE A 158 13.63 1.35 25.67
CA ILE A 158 15.02 1.33 26.15
C ILE A 158 15.15 2.09 27.48
N GLY A 159 15.83 1.44 28.42
CA GLY A 159 16.00 1.96 29.78
C GLY A 159 14.84 1.60 30.72
N PHE A 160 13.68 1.19 30.20
CA PHE A 160 12.59 0.70 31.06
C PHE A 160 12.90 -0.64 31.68
N LYS A 161 12.32 -0.89 32.83
CA LYS A 161 12.34 -2.18 33.53
C LYS A 161 10.95 -2.78 33.45
N GLY A 162 10.83 -4.09 33.52
CA GLY A 162 9.58 -4.80 33.50
C GLY A 162 9.78 -6.28 33.18
N SER A 163 8.75 -7.05 33.39
CA SER A 163 8.76 -8.51 33.24
C SER A 163 8.20 -8.96 31.91
N ASP A 164 7.03 -8.40 31.54
CA ASP A 164 6.25 -8.83 30.41
C ASP A 164 6.28 -7.77 29.30
N VAL A 165 6.97 -8.08 28.22
CA VAL A 165 7.05 -7.23 27.04
C VAL A 165 6.16 -7.83 25.95
N VAL A 166 5.14 -7.08 25.52
CA VAL A 166 4.29 -7.49 24.40
C VAL A 166 4.51 -6.53 23.25
N ILE A 167 4.80 -7.09 22.08
CA ILE A 167 5.07 -6.35 20.86
C ILE A 167 4.10 -6.83 19.78
N GLN A 168 3.35 -5.92 19.20
CA GLN A 168 2.67 -6.13 17.93
C GLN A 168 3.60 -5.65 16.82
N PHE A 169 3.88 -6.53 15.88
CA PHE A 169 4.91 -6.31 14.87
C PHE A 169 4.38 -6.68 13.48
N TYR A 170 4.25 -5.67 12.63
CA TYR A 170 3.89 -5.84 11.22
C TYR A 170 5.11 -6.32 10.43
N THR A 171 4.91 -7.30 9.55
CA THR A 171 5.89 -7.75 8.56
C THR A 171 5.21 -8.01 7.24
N ALA A 172 5.85 -7.62 6.15
CA ALA A 172 5.40 -7.92 4.80
C ALA A 172 6.52 -8.59 4.00
N PHE A 173 6.21 -9.73 3.39
CA PHE A 173 7.12 -10.52 2.58
C PHE A 173 6.61 -10.63 1.15
N ALA A 174 7.54 -10.58 0.19
CA ALA A 174 7.26 -10.82 -1.23
C ALA A 174 8.12 -11.96 -1.78
N PRO A 175 7.65 -12.72 -2.79
CA PRO A 175 8.48 -13.67 -3.51
C PRO A 175 9.71 -12.98 -4.11
N LEU A 176 10.88 -13.60 -3.97
CA LEU A 176 12.14 -13.04 -4.45
C LEU A 176 12.11 -12.71 -5.95
N ILE A 177 11.40 -13.51 -6.75
CA ILE A 177 11.26 -13.26 -8.19
C ILE A 177 10.56 -11.93 -8.50
N HIS A 178 9.56 -11.51 -7.71
CA HIS A 178 8.88 -10.23 -7.90
C HIS A 178 9.80 -9.06 -7.54
N VAL A 179 10.56 -9.19 -6.44
CA VAL A 179 11.52 -8.18 -6.02
C VAL A 179 12.64 -8.04 -7.07
N ALA A 180 13.17 -9.16 -7.56
CA ALA A 180 14.21 -9.15 -8.59
C ALA A 180 13.74 -8.51 -9.92
N ALA A 181 12.45 -8.67 -10.28
CA ALA A 181 11.89 -8.00 -11.46
C ALA A 181 11.89 -6.48 -11.29
N ILE A 182 11.50 -5.97 -10.10
CA ILE A 182 11.55 -4.53 -9.79
C ILE A 182 12.99 -4.01 -9.78
N GLU A 183 13.91 -4.72 -9.13
CA GLU A 183 15.34 -4.37 -9.12
C GLU A 183 15.90 -4.30 -10.55
N LYS A 184 15.48 -5.22 -11.43
CA LYS A 184 15.89 -5.23 -12.83
C LYS A 184 15.31 -4.02 -13.59
N VAL A 185 14.04 -3.67 -13.39
CA VAL A 185 13.43 -2.45 -13.96
C VAL A 185 14.22 -1.22 -13.53
N CYS A 186 14.54 -1.06 -12.25
CA CYS A 186 15.34 0.06 -11.76
C CYS A 186 16.74 0.11 -12.39
N ALA A 187 17.40 -1.03 -12.54
CA ALA A 187 18.72 -1.13 -13.16
C ALA A 187 18.70 -0.70 -14.64
N GLU A 188 17.70 -1.14 -15.41
CA GLU A 188 17.54 -0.74 -16.83
C GLU A 188 17.27 0.77 -16.97
N LEU A 189 16.55 1.37 -16.01
CA LEU A 189 16.25 2.80 -15.97
C LEU A 189 17.39 3.64 -15.38
N ASN A 190 18.49 3.02 -14.93
CA ASN A 190 19.59 3.68 -14.20
C ASN A 190 19.09 4.48 -12.98
N LEU A 191 18.14 3.92 -12.22
CA LEU A 191 17.63 4.50 -11.00
C LEU A 191 18.38 3.94 -9.78
N ASP A 192 18.75 4.82 -8.84
CA ASP A 192 19.31 4.42 -7.55
C ASP A 192 18.18 4.00 -6.58
N LEU A 193 18.00 2.70 -6.45
CA LEU A 193 16.92 2.11 -5.64
C LEU A 193 17.25 2.25 -4.15
N LEU A 194 16.55 3.16 -3.47
CA LEU A 194 16.65 3.33 -2.02
C LEU A 194 15.98 2.17 -1.27
N THR A 195 14.74 1.85 -1.64
CA THR A 195 13.97 0.77 -1.03
C THR A 195 12.76 0.38 -1.91
N VAL A 196 12.24 -0.82 -1.65
CA VAL A 196 10.93 -1.27 -2.16
C VAL A 196 9.94 -1.23 -1.01
N ALA A 197 8.69 -0.86 -1.26
CA ALA A 197 7.65 -0.85 -0.25
C ALA A 197 6.36 -1.50 -0.75
N VAL A 198 5.68 -2.24 0.12
CA VAL A 198 4.37 -2.81 -0.18
C VAL A 198 3.35 -1.68 -0.30
N GLU A 199 2.61 -1.65 -1.41
CA GLU A 199 1.74 -0.52 -1.77
C GLU A 199 0.69 -0.18 -0.71
N PRO A 200 -0.10 -1.12 -0.17
CA PRO A 200 -1.06 -0.78 0.88
C PRO A 200 -0.40 -0.25 2.17
N PHE A 201 0.82 -0.70 2.51
CA PHE A 201 1.59 -0.10 3.61
C PHE A 201 1.98 1.34 3.28
N ALA A 202 2.42 1.61 2.06
CA ALA A 202 2.77 2.95 1.62
C ALA A 202 1.57 3.91 1.70
N VAL A 203 0.37 3.50 1.25
CA VAL A 203 -0.86 4.31 1.37
C VAL A 203 -1.16 4.64 2.82
N CYS A 204 -1.05 3.66 3.74
CA CYS A 204 -1.21 3.91 5.17
C CYS A 204 -0.22 4.98 5.67
N ARG A 205 1.05 4.92 5.22
CA ARG A 205 2.06 5.93 5.57
C ARG A 205 1.73 7.32 5.02
N ALA A 206 1.11 7.42 3.83
CA ALA A 206 0.63 8.70 3.31
C ALA A 206 -0.42 9.33 4.25
N CYS A 207 -1.37 8.53 4.73
CA CYS A 207 -2.44 8.99 5.62
C CYS A 207 -1.93 9.38 7.02
N LEU A 208 -0.89 8.71 7.52
CA LEU A 208 -0.32 8.94 8.84
C LEU A 208 0.65 10.14 8.90
N GLY A 209 1.32 10.44 7.80
CA GLY A 209 2.34 11.49 7.74
C GLY A 209 3.49 11.26 8.72
N ASP A 210 3.96 12.32 9.38
CA ASP A 210 5.05 12.29 10.37
C ASP A 210 4.58 11.94 11.79
N ASP A 211 3.25 11.90 12.01
CA ASP A 211 2.67 11.63 13.32
C ASP A 211 2.69 10.12 13.64
N LEU A 212 3.66 9.72 14.44
CA LEU A 212 3.84 8.35 14.91
C LEU A 212 2.96 8.00 16.14
N GLU A 213 2.27 8.98 16.70
CA GLU A 213 1.31 8.82 17.81
C GLU A 213 -0.14 9.01 17.31
N SER A 214 -0.33 8.97 16.00
CA SER A 214 -1.64 9.13 15.36
C SER A 214 -2.64 8.10 15.90
N SER A 215 -3.85 8.57 16.19
CA SER A 215 -5.00 7.74 16.49
C SER A 215 -5.81 7.36 15.24
N PHE A 216 -5.21 7.50 14.05
CA PHE A 216 -5.86 7.15 12.79
C PHE A 216 -6.23 5.67 12.77
N SER A 217 -7.51 5.40 12.59
CA SER A 217 -8.06 4.04 12.49
C SER A 217 -9.01 4.00 11.30
N SER A 218 -8.69 3.15 10.32
CA SER A 218 -9.46 3.01 9.08
C SER A 218 -9.21 1.67 8.40
N VAL A 219 -10.19 1.19 7.66
CA VAL A 219 -9.96 0.25 6.57
C VAL A 219 -9.57 1.08 5.35
N VAL A 220 -8.41 0.85 4.78
CA VAL A 220 -7.92 1.53 3.57
C VAL A 220 -8.04 0.57 2.39
N MET A 221 -8.70 0.99 1.32
CA MET A 221 -8.86 0.21 0.09
C MET A 221 -8.26 0.97 -1.08
N ASP A 222 -7.15 0.47 -1.63
CA ASP A 222 -6.58 0.95 -2.90
C ASP A 222 -7.15 0.12 -4.05
N ILE A 223 -8.04 0.72 -4.83
CA ILE A 223 -8.70 0.07 -5.97
C ILE A 223 -7.94 0.45 -7.23
N GLY A 224 -7.02 -0.41 -7.63
CA GLY A 224 -6.18 -0.25 -8.81
C GLY A 224 -6.86 -0.63 -10.13
N GLY A 225 -6.08 -0.76 -11.19
CA GLY A 225 -6.54 -1.27 -12.48
C GLY A 225 -6.78 -2.77 -12.47
N GLY A 226 -5.88 -3.54 -11.88
CA GLY A 226 -5.92 -5.01 -11.86
C GLY A 226 -6.25 -5.61 -10.51
N THR A 227 -6.00 -4.88 -9.44
CA THR A 227 -6.06 -5.36 -8.05
C THR A 227 -6.87 -4.44 -7.17
N THR A 228 -7.35 -4.96 -6.05
CA THR A 228 -7.81 -4.18 -4.90
C THR A 228 -6.98 -4.60 -3.70
N ASP A 229 -6.31 -3.64 -3.10
CA ASP A 229 -5.47 -3.80 -1.92
C ASP A 229 -6.22 -3.27 -0.70
N VAL A 230 -6.29 -4.08 0.35
CA VAL A 230 -6.98 -3.75 1.60
C VAL A 230 -5.99 -3.75 2.75
N ALA A 231 -5.96 -2.68 3.51
CA ALA A 231 -5.20 -2.60 4.75
C ALA A 231 -6.13 -2.22 5.92
N VAL A 232 -5.88 -2.76 7.09
CA VAL A 232 -6.53 -2.36 8.33
C VAL A 232 -5.52 -1.63 9.18
N VAL A 233 -5.85 -0.41 9.59
CA VAL A 233 -5.04 0.44 10.46
C VAL A 233 -5.82 0.69 11.73
N GLU A 234 -5.20 0.48 12.89
CA GLU A 234 -5.76 0.76 14.20
C GLU A 234 -4.74 1.54 15.03
N ASP A 235 -5.16 2.68 15.58
CA ASP A 235 -4.31 3.59 16.38
C ASP A 235 -2.96 3.92 15.71
N GLY A 236 -2.97 4.15 14.40
CA GLY A 236 -1.77 4.43 13.59
C GLY A 236 -0.92 3.21 13.25
N GLY A 237 -1.28 2.03 13.72
CA GLY A 237 -0.57 0.77 13.41
C GLY A 237 -1.25 -0.03 12.31
N VAL A 238 -0.47 -0.60 11.39
CA VAL A 238 -0.99 -1.49 10.35
C VAL A 238 -1.19 -2.89 10.91
N GLU A 239 -2.45 -3.32 11.05
CA GLU A 239 -2.80 -4.66 11.54
C GLU A 239 -2.56 -5.76 10.50
N GLY A 240 -2.65 -5.41 9.22
CA GLY A 240 -2.37 -6.32 8.13
C GLY A 240 -2.73 -5.74 6.78
N THR A 241 -2.33 -6.46 5.75
CA THR A 241 -2.64 -6.13 4.36
C THR A 241 -3.09 -7.38 3.60
N LYS A 242 -4.10 -7.23 2.76
CA LYS A 242 -4.64 -8.26 1.88
C LYS A 242 -4.80 -7.70 0.48
N MET A 243 -4.82 -8.56 -0.52
CA MET A 243 -5.02 -8.17 -1.89
C MET A 243 -5.80 -9.24 -2.65
N PHE A 244 -6.64 -8.82 -3.57
CA PHE A 244 -7.29 -9.71 -4.53
C PHE A 244 -7.26 -9.11 -5.95
N SER A 245 -7.21 -9.98 -6.96
CA SER A 245 -6.99 -9.61 -8.37
C SER A 245 -8.27 -9.19 -9.10
N ILE A 246 -9.04 -8.27 -8.51
CA ILE A 246 -10.20 -7.63 -9.14
C ILE A 246 -10.03 -6.11 -8.95
N GLY A 247 -9.92 -5.39 -10.07
CA GLY A 247 -9.81 -3.93 -10.08
C GLY A 247 -10.59 -3.34 -11.26
N GLY A 248 -10.31 -2.10 -11.62
CA GLY A 248 -11.03 -1.34 -12.65
C GLY A 248 -11.10 -2.03 -14.02
N ARG A 249 -10.08 -2.81 -14.41
CA ARG A 249 -10.06 -3.56 -15.68
C ARG A 249 -11.11 -4.66 -15.74
N SER A 250 -11.41 -5.32 -14.63
CA SER A 250 -12.44 -6.37 -14.62
C SER A 250 -13.82 -5.81 -14.97
N PHE A 251 -14.12 -4.58 -14.52
CA PHE A 251 -15.33 -3.87 -14.91
C PHE A 251 -15.34 -3.52 -16.40
N THR A 252 -14.20 -3.09 -16.94
CA THR A 252 -14.03 -2.81 -18.38
C THR A 252 -14.25 -4.07 -19.22
N HIS A 253 -13.64 -5.18 -18.86
CA HIS A 253 -13.82 -6.46 -19.56
C HIS A 253 -15.27 -6.94 -19.52
N GLN A 254 -15.97 -6.78 -18.39
CA GLN A 254 -17.37 -7.14 -18.26
C GLN A 254 -18.26 -6.29 -19.19
N VAL A 255 -17.95 -5.00 -19.34
CA VAL A 255 -18.65 -4.12 -20.30
C VAL A 255 -18.32 -4.56 -21.73
N ALA A 256 -17.06 -4.84 -22.07
CA ALA A 256 -16.63 -5.29 -23.39
C ALA A 256 -17.38 -6.56 -23.83
N GLU A 257 -17.38 -7.57 -22.97
CA GLU A 257 -18.06 -8.83 -23.22
C GLU A 257 -19.59 -8.64 -23.37
N SER A 258 -20.21 -7.88 -22.46
CA SER A 258 -21.66 -7.69 -22.43
C SER A 258 -22.20 -6.91 -23.64
N LEU A 259 -21.42 -5.99 -24.18
CA LEU A 259 -21.81 -5.15 -25.31
C LEU A 259 -21.22 -5.63 -26.65
N GLY A 260 -20.27 -6.57 -26.65
CA GLY A 260 -19.59 -7.05 -27.85
C GLY A 260 -18.68 -5.97 -28.49
N VAL A 261 -18.02 -5.15 -27.65
CA VAL A 261 -17.13 -4.06 -28.09
C VAL A 261 -15.69 -4.33 -27.66
N ASP A 262 -14.73 -3.63 -28.27
CA ASP A 262 -13.34 -3.70 -27.85
C ASP A 262 -13.12 -3.04 -26.48
N THR A 263 -11.99 -3.39 -25.83
CA THR A 263 -11.65 -2.93 -24.48
C THR A 263 -11.55 -1.40 -24.38
N ALA A 264 -11.04 -0.73 -25.42
CA ALA A 264 -10.89 0.73 -25.40
C ALA A 264 -12.25 1.42 -25.44
N THR A 265 -13.19 0.90 -26.26
CA THR A 265 -14.58 1.37 -26.32
C THR A 265 -15.31 1.07 -25.01
N ALA A 266 -15.10 -0.11 -24.41
CA ALA A 266 -15.68 -0.48 -23.13
C ALA A 266 -15.19 0.42 -21.99
N GLU A 267 -13.89 0.73 -21.96
CA GLU A 267 -13.31 1.65 -20.97
C GLU A 267 -13.94 3.05 -21.10
N ARG A 268 -14.07 3.55 -22.32
CA ARG A 268 -14.76 4.82 -22.56
C ARG A 268 -16.20 4.78 -22.06
N TYR A 269 -16.94 3.70 -22.35
CA TYR A 269 -18.33 3.56 -21.88
C TYR A 269 -18.43 3.51 -20.35
N LYS A 270 -17.49 2.84 -19.67
CA LYS A 270 -17.40 2.83 -18.19
C LYS A 270 -17.20 4.26 -17.63
N LEU A 271 -16.27 5.03 -18.21
CA LEU A 271 -16.00 6.41 -17.80
C LEU A 271 -17.13 7.37 -18.15
N ASP A 272 -17.78 7.18 -19.33
CA ASP A 272 -18.93 7.97 -19.76
C ASP A 272 -20.19 7.66 -18.95
N PHE A 273 -20.33 6.43 -18.44
CA PHE A 273 -21.40 6.06 -17.51
C PHE A 273 -21.31 6.89 -16.23
N ASP A 274 -20.13 6.95 -15.64
CA ASP A 274 -19.88 7.68 -14.41
C ASP A 274 -20.06 9.20 -14.57
N SER A 275 -19.66 9.74 -15.73
CA SER A 275 -19.85 11.15 -16.07
C SER A 275 -21.22 11.51 -16.65
N GLY A 276 -22.16 10.55 -16.77
CA GLY A 276 -23.52 10.74 -17.25
C GLY A 276 -23.65 11.07 -18.75
N LYS A 277 -22.65 10.72 -19.58
CA LYS A 277 -22.60 11.04 -21.01
C LYS A 277 -23.21 9.99 -21.94
N LEU A 278 -23.63 8.84 -21.41
CA LEU A 278 -24.21 7.77 -22.22
C LEU A 278 -25.69 8.04 -22.53
N ASP A 279 -26.12 7.64 -23.75
CA ASP A 279 -27.53 7.53 -24.04
C ASP A 279 -28.20 6.44 -23.21
N ASP A 280 -29.53 6.56 -22.96
CA ASP A 280 -30.28 5.70 -22.04
C ASP A 280 -30.17 4.21 -22.38
N ARG A 281 -30.13 3.85 -23.67
CA ARG A 281 -30.06 2.45 -24.11
C ARG A 281 -28.69 1.83 -23.84
N VAL A 282 -27.64 2.56 -24.13
CA VAL A 282 -26.25 2.12 -23.83
C VAL A 282 -26.04 2.12 -22.32
N LYS A 283 -26.50 3.16 -21.63
CA LYS A 283 -26.42 3.30 -20.17
C LYS A 283 -27.00 2.09 -19.46
N ALA A 284 -28.20 1.65 -19.78
CA ALA A 284 -28.84 0.51 -19.14
C ALA A 284 -28.05 -0.80 -19.32
N LYS A 285 -27.41 -0.99 -20.49
CA LYS A 285 -26.57 -2.17 -20.73
C LYS A 285 -25.26 -2.11 -19.95
N VAL A 286 -24.61 -0.95 -19.93
CA VAL A 286 -23.37 -0.72 -19.18
C VAL A 286 -23.63 -0.91 -17.68
N GLU A 287 -24.69 -0.33 -17.14
CA GLU A 287 -25.11 -0.48 -15.75
C GLU A 287 -25.31 -1.95 -15.37
N SER A 288 -26.02 -2.71 -16.20
CA SER A 288 -26.22 -4.15 -15.98
C SER A 288 -24.90 -4.94 -15.98
N ALA A 289 -23.96 -4.56 -16.87
CA ALA A 289 -22.65 -5.18 -16.93
C ALA A 289 -21.80 -4.85 -15.67
N LEU A 290 -21.76 -3.58 -15.28
CA LEU A 290 -21.03 -3.11 -14.11
C LEU A 290 -21.58 -3.72 -12.81
N SER A 291 -22.92 -3.82 -12.67
CA SER A 291 -23.58 -4.40 -11.49
C SER A 291 -23.24 -5.89 -11.29
N ARG A 292 -23.05 -6.64 -12.38
CA ARG A 292 -22.62 -8.06 -12.28
C ARG A 292 -21.21 -8.19 -11.72
N ASN A 293 -20.29 -7.37 -12.20
CA ASN A 293 -18.91 -7.39 -11.69
C ASN A 293 -18.81 -6.82 -10.27
N LEU A 294 -19.67 -5.87 -9.93
CA LEU A 294 -19.75 -5.28 -8.60
C LEU A 294 -20.03 -6.32 -7.52
N SER A 295 -20.96 -7.26 -7.74
CA SER A 295 -21.27 -8.30 -6.76
C SER A 295 -20.06 -9.21 -6.51
N VAL A 296 -19.30 -9.53 -7.56
CA VAL A 296 -18.06 -10.33 -7.43
C VAL A 296 -16.99 -9.55 -6.66
N TRP A 297 -16.84 -8.26 -6.97
CA TRP A 297 -15.89 -7.40 -6.29
C TRP A 297 -16.23 -7.23 -4.80
N LEU A 298 -17.50 -7.02 -4.44
CA LEU A 298 -17.96 -6.95 -3.05
C LEU A 298 -17.64 -8.24 -2.28
N THR A 299 -17.88 -9.41 -2.88
CA THR A 299 -17.48 -10.68 -2.27
C THR A 299 -15.96 -10.74 -2.04
N GLY A 300 -15.15 -10.21 -2.98
CA GLY A 300 -13.70 -10.08 -2.77
C GLY A 300 -13.34 -9.22 -1.57
N VAL A 301 -14.05 -8.09 -1.37
CA VAL A 301 -13.89 -7.22 -0.20
C VAL A 301 -14.25 -7.95 1.10
N GLU A 302 -15.40 -8.66 1.11
CA GLU A 302 -15.86 -9.43 2.27
C GLU A 302 -14.81 -10.48 2.66
N VAL A 303 -14.38 -11.32 1.72
CA VAL A 303 -13.35 -12.36 1.95
C VAL A 303 -12.04 -11.76 2.44
N ALA A 304 -11.58 -10.65 1.83
CA ALA A 304 -10.35 -9.99 2.25
C ALA A 304 -10.44 -9.50 3.69
N LEU A 305 -11.60 -8.96 4.10
CA LEU A 305 -11.80 -8.44 5.46
C LEU A 305 -12.04 -9.54 6.50
N GLU A 306 -12.66 -10.66 6.15
CA GLU A 306 -12.80 -11.84 7.03
C GLU A 306 -11.45 -12.42 7.45
N GLU A 307 -10.44 -12.30 6.61
CA GLU A 307 -9.10 -12.81 6.90
C GLU A 307 -8.31 -11.97 7.92
N PHE A 308 -8.79 -10.77 8.28
CA PHE A 308 -8.16 -9.98 9.33
C PHE A 308 -8.57 -10.50 10.71
N ASN A 309 -7.60 -11.03 11.42
CA ASN A 309 -7.79 -11.57 12.76
C ASN A 309 -7.68 -10.45 13.79
N THR A 310 -8.59 -9.48 13.73
CA THR A 310 -8.61 -8.35 14.66
C THR A 310 -9.07 -8.79 16.04
N SER A 311 -8.42 -8.28 17.07
CA SER A 311 -8.81 -8.54 18.48
C SER A 311 -10.10 -7.82 18.89
N GLY A 312 -10.71 -7.06 17.99
CA GLY A 312 -11.89 -6.23 18.21
C GLY A 312 -12.74 -6.07 16.94
N SER A 313 -13.49 -4.97 16.88
CA SER A 313 -14.26 -4.61 15.68
C SER A 313 -13.37 -3.92 14.66
N LEU A 314 -13.66 -4.13 13.36
CA LEU A 314 -13.03 -3.36 12.29
C LEU A 314 -13.30 -1.86 12.46
N PRO A 315 -12.33 -0.99 12.07
CA PRO A 315 -12.53 0.45 12.07
C PRO A 315 -13.74 0.85 11.24
N ARG A 316 -14.54 1.79 11.77
CA ARG A 316 -15.75 2.26 11.09
C ARG A 316 -15.48 3.03 9.80
N ASN A 317 -14.37 3.76 9.74
CA ASN A 317 -14.00 4.53 8.57
C ASN A 317 -13.42 3.60 7.50
N VAL A 318 -13.88 3.77 6.27
CA VAL A 318 -13.36 3.09 5.09
C VAL A 318 -12.89 4.15 4.12
N LEU A 319 -11.60 4.21 3.88
CA LEU A 319 -10.95 5.17 3.01
C LEU A 319 -10.64 4.52 1.66
N LEU A 320 -11.18 5.06 0.59
CA LEU A 320 -10.98 4.58 -0.77
C LEU A 320 -9.93 5.42 -1.48
N CYS A 321 -9.01 4.77 -2.19
CA CYS A 321 -8.04 5.41 -3.07
C CYS A 321 -7.76 4.52 -4.29
N GLY A 322 -6.80 4.95 -5.15
CA GLY A 322 -6.53 4.27 -6.41
C GLY A 322 -7.47 4.69 -7.54
N GLY A 323 -7.06 4.45 -8.77
CA GLY A 323 -7.81 4.91 -9.96
C GLY A 323 -9.21 4.31 -10.10
N GLY A 324 -9.41 3.08 -9.63
CA GLY A 324 -10.72 2.41 -9.64
C GLY A 324 -11.71 2.98 -8.63
N ALA A 325 -11.22 3.58 -7.54
CA ALA A 325 -12.07 4.20 -6.51
C ALA A 325 -12.88 5.40 -7.04
N GLY A 326 -12.46 5.99 -8.16
CA GLY A 326 -13.23 7.05 -8.84
C GLY A 326 -14.54 6.58 -9.44
N LEU A 327 -14.79 5.28 -9.61
CA LEU A 327 -16.06 4.77 -10.10
C LEU A 327 -17.15 4.90 -9.01
N SER A 328 -18.11 5.82 -9.20
CA SER A 328 -19.15 6.15 -8.21
C SER A 328 -19.96 4.95 -7.76
N LEU A 329 -20.19 3.99 -8.67
CA LEU A 329 -20.87 2.74 -8.39
C LEU A 329 -20.27 1.95 -7.22
N LEU A 330 -18.93 1.94 -7.07
CA LEU A 330 -18.26 1.25 -5.97
C LEU A 330 -18.49 1.96 -4.64
N GLN A 331 -18.38 3.28 -4.65
CA GLN A 331 -18.62 4.11 -3.46
C GLN A 331 -20.07 3.98 -2.98
N GLU A 332 -21.04 4.08 -3.90
CA GLU A 332 -22.46 3.94 -3.60
C GLU A 332 -22.77 2.54 -3.05
N ALA A 333 -22.23 1.48 -3.68
CA ALA A 333 -22.46 0.11 -3.23
C ALA A 333 -21.94 -0.11 -1.79
N LEU A 334 -20.73 0.35 -1.48
CA LEU A 334 -20.19 0.26 -0.13
C LEU A 334 -20.97 1.08 0.90
N ALA A 335 -21.55 2.22 0.49
CA ALA A 335 -22.31 3.10 1.38
C ALA A 335 -23.71 2.56 1.71
N VAL A 336 -24.41 1.93 0.73
CA VAL A 336 -25.83 1.59 0.88
C VAL A 336 -26.10 0.10 1.07
N SER A 337 -25.26 -0.81 0.54
CA SER A 337 -25.51 -2.26 0.65
C SER A 337 -25.15 -2.81 2.03
N ASP A 338 -25.53 -4.04 2.28
CA ASP A 338 -25.39 -4.70 3.58
C ASP A 338 -24.13 -5.61 3.67
N TRP A 339 -23.17 -5.42 2.78
CA TRP A 339 -21.92 -6.20 2.66
C TRP A 339 -21.17 -6.37 4.00
N TYR A 340 -21.28 -5.40 4.89
CA TYR A 340 -20.54 -5.37 6.14
C TYR A 340 -21.16 -6.20 7.28
N LYS A 341 -22.41 -6.69 7.13
CA LYS A 341 -23.19 -7.27 8.25
C LYS A 341 -22.59 -8.53 8.84
N ASP A 342 -21.94 -9.35 8.02
CA ASP A 342 -21.31 -10.61 8.45
C ASP A 342 -19.84 -10.41 8.87
N LEU A 343 -19.34 -9.16 8.76
CA LEU A 343 -18.00 -8.75 9.18
C LEU A 343 -18.03 -8.12 10.58
N PRO A 344 -16.92 -8.11 11.32
CA PRO A 344 -16.87 -7.59 12.69
C PRO A 344 -16.87 -6.06 12.75
N PHE A 345 -17.77 -5.40 12.01
CA PHE A 345 -18.04 -3.98 12.18
C PHE A 345 -19.06 -3.75 13.28
N ALA A 346 -18.75 -2.91 14.27
CA ALA A 346 -19.71 -2.57 15.32
C ALA A 346 -20.94 -1.77 14.82
N ARG A 347 -20.79 -1.06 13.70
CA ARG A 347 -21.82 -0.23 13.05
C ARG A 347 -21.55 -0.17 11.55
N ARG A 348 -22.54 0.31 10.77
CA ARG A 348 -22.35 0.57 9.33
C ARG A 348 -21.09 1.41 9.10
N PRO A 349 -20.19 0.98 8.20
CA PRO A 349 -19.02 1.76 7.82
C PRO A 349 -19.40 3.12 7.21
N VAL A 350 -18.48 4.06 7.31
CA VAL A 350 -18.56 5.37 6.64
C VAL A 350 -17.51 5.39 5.56
N ILE A 351 -17.97 5.59 4.32
CA ILE A 351 -17.12 5.51 3.13
C ILE A 351 -16.62 6.90 2.78
N HIS A 352 -15.32 7.04 2.59
CA HIS A 352 -14.66 8.28 2.19
C HIS A 352 -13.78 8.02 0.97
N LEU A 353 -13.87 8.86 -0.04
CA LEU A 353 -12.86 8.93 -1.10
C LEU A 353 -11.72 9.81 -0.60
N LEU A 354 -10.48 9.34 -0.76
CA LEU A 354 -9.30 10.10 -0.35
C LEU A 354 -9.21 11.43 -1.11
N ASP A 355 -9.18 12.52 -0.38
CA ASP A 355 -8.76 13.82 -0.91
C ASP A 355 -7.26 14.00 -0.63
N VAL A 356 -6.46 14.12 -1.69
CA VAL A 356 -5.01 14.31 -1.57
C VAL A 356 -4.67 15.60 -0.80
N SER A 357 -5.54 16.59 -0.82
CA SER A 357 -5.35 17.84 -0.06
C SER A 357 -5.43 17.65 1.45
N GLU A 358 -6.03 16.54 1.91
CA GLU A 358 -6.12 16.17 3.33
C GLU A 358 -4.91 15.35 3.81
N LEU A 359 -4.06 14.89 2.89
CA LEU A 359 -2.84 14.17 3.27
C LEU A 359 -1.86 15.11 4.00
N PRO A 360 -1.33 14.68 5.15
CA PRO A 360 -0.42 15.51 5.92
C PRO A 360 0.92 15.71 5.22
N ASP A 361 1.59 16.77 5.55
CA ASP A 361 3.00 17.04 5.21
C ASP A 361 3.31 17.15 3.71
N LEU A 362 2.33 17.46 2.86
CA LEU A 362 2.52 17.66 1.42
C LEU A 362 2.49 19.16 1.08
N ILE A 363 3.43 19.59 0.22
CA ILE A 363 3.44 20.90 -0.41
C ILE A 363 3.25 20.69 -1.91
N ILE A 364 2.03 20.93 -2.37
CA ILE A 364 1.60 20.71 -3.76
C ILE A 364 1.40 22.12 -4.38
N LYS A 365 1.87 22.32 -5.61
CA LYS A 365 1.61 23.54 -6.36
C LYS A 365 0.25 23.47 -7.05
N ASP A 366 -0.38 24.64 -7.25
CA ASP A 366 -1.73 24.75 -7.84
C ASP A 366 -1.84 24.18 -9.28
N ASP A 367 -0.73 24.11 -10.01
CA ASP A 367 -0.65 23.54 -11.37
C ASP A 367 -0.44 22.02 -11.40
N GLN A 368 -0.33 21.37 -10.24
CA GLN A 368 -0.09 19.93 -10.11
C GLN A 368 -1.40 19.20 -9.83
N ALA A 369 -1.92 18.50 -10.84
CA ALA A 369 -3.15 17.70 -10.72
C ALA A 369 -2.84 16.35 -10.07
N LEU A 370 -2.98 16.29 -8.76
CA LEU A 370 -2.95 15.07 -7.96
C LEU A 370 -4.35 14.73 -7.46
N ASP A 371 -4.75 13.49 -7.66
CA ASP A 371 -6.02 12.96 -7.19
C ASP A 371 -5.81 11.69 -6.36
N HIS A 372 -6.90 11.07 -5.88
CA HIS A 372 -6.88 9.84 -5.10
C HIS A 372 -6.10 8.68 -5.77
N SER A 373 -5.88 8.73 -7.10
CA SER A 373 -5.13 7.69 -7.81
C SER A 373 -3.63 7.74 -7.55
N PHE A 374 -3.12 8.83 -6.99
CA PHE A 374 -1.70 8.99 -6.64
C PHE A 374 -1.37 8.62 -5.18
N ALA A 375 -2.35 8.16 -4.40
CA ALA A 375 -2.15 7.84 -2.98
C ALA A 375 -0.95 6.93 -2.73
N THR A 376 -0.79 5.86 -3.52
CA THR A 376 0.33 4.92 -3.45
C THR A 376 1.67 5.63 -3.70
N ALA A 377 1.79 6.41 -4.79
CA ALA A 377 3.02 7.13 -5.10
C ALA A 377 3.39 8.14 -3.99
N LEU A 378 2.40 8.84 -3.42
CA LEU A 378 2.62 9.76 -2.31
C LEU A 378 3.07 9.03 -1.03
N GLY A 379 2.49 7.85 -0.78
CA GLY A 379 2.91 6.99 0.32
C GLY A 379 4.33 6.45 0.15
N LEU A 380 4.72 6.09 -1.07
CA LEU A 380 6.09 5.68 -1.37
C LEU A 380 7.11 6.80 -1.09
N LEU A 381 6.76 8.07 -1.39
CA LEU A 381 7.59 9.22 -1.00
C LEU A 381 7.78 9.27 0.52
N ARG A 382 6.69 9.05 1.27
CA ARG A 382 6.76 9.05 2.73
C ARG A 382 7.67 7.94 3.24
N VAL A 383 7.52 6.71 2.72
CA VAL A 383 8.43 5.60 3.05
C VAL A 383 9.88 5.95 2.73
N GLY A 384 10.14 6.64 1.63
CA GLY A 384 11.48 7.12 1.27
C GLY A 384 12.05 8.10 2.30
N VAL A 385 11.25 9.05 2.77
CA VAL A 385 11.65 9.98 3.85
C VAL A 385 11.93 9.23 5.14
N ASP A 386 11.03 8.31 5.53
CA ASP A 386 11.20 7.50 6.74
C ASP A 386 12.50 6.67 6.68
N THR A 387 12.83 6.14 5.47
CA THR A 387 14.07 5.39 5.23
C THR A 387 15.31 6.27 5.37
N LEU A 388 15.27 7.50 4.84
CA LEU A 388 16.38 8.45 4.90
C LEU A 388 16.53 9.12 6.26
N ALA A 389 15.42 9.33 6.96
CA ALA A 389 15.39 9.98 8.27
C ALA A 389 16.13 9.19 9.34
N GLY A 390 16.76 8.04 8.99
CA GLY A 390 17.63 7.27 9.87
C GLY A 390 18.09 8.10 11.05
N ALA A 391 17.33 8.12 12.11
CA ALA A 391 17.26 8.86 13.36
C ALA A 391 17.92 10.24 13.46
N PRO A 392 17.15 11.26 13.87
CA PRO A 392 17.71 12.38 14.61
C PRO A 392 18.50 11.88 15.83
N GLU A 393 19.58 12.57 16.21
CA GLU A 393 20.49 12.17 17.30
C GLU A 393 19.80 11.92 18.65
N GLU A 394 18.63 12.50 18.88
CA GLU A 394 17.82 12.33 20.10
C GLU A 394 16.93 11.07 20.11
N ASN A 395 16.79 10.38 18.97
CA ASN A 395 15.95 9.17 18.83
C ASN A 395 16.72 8.02 18.14
N LYS A 396 18.00 7.87 18.43
CA LYS A 396 18.90 6.86 17.83
C LYS A 396 18.38 5.43 17.87
N LEU A 397 17.45 5.12 18.79
CA LEU A 397 16.88 3.80 18.90
C LEU A 397 15.71 3.59 17.93
N LYS A 398 14.78 4.56 17.82
CA LYS A 398 13.64 4.48 16.92
C LYS A 398 14.12 4.35 15.47
N ALA A 399 15.20 5.03 15.14
CA ALA A 399 15.84 4.98 13.84
C ALA A 399 16.71 3.74 13.61
N LYS A 400 17.40 3.22 14.64
CA LYS A 400 18.05 1.91 14.56
C LYS A 400 17.01 0.80 14.47
N LEU A 401 15.91 0.88 15.22
CA LEU A 401 14.79 -0.03 15.07
C LEU A 401 14.19 0.07 13.65
N THR A 402 13.93 1.27 13.13
CA THR A 402 13.45 1.46 11.75
C THR A 402 14.45 0.92 10.72
N LYS A 403 15.77 1.16 10.93
CA LYS A 403 16.82 0.70 10.02
C LYS A 403 17.07 -0.82 10.07
N LEU A 404 16.90 -1.45 11.24
CA LEU A 404 16.92 -2.90 11.41
C LEU A 404 15.66 -3.58 10.84
N LEU A 405 14.56 -2.84 10.77
CA LEU A 405 13.29 -3.28 10.22
C LEU A 405 13.27 -3.24 8.68
N GLN A 406 14.27 -2.62 8.05
CA GLN A 406 14.39 -2.44 6.59
C GLN A 406 15.52 -3.30 5.96
N ASN A 407 16.39 -3.91 6.77
CA ASN A 407 17.39 -4.89 6.35
C ASN A 407 16.94 -6.31 6.72
#